data_245a823995cc6a5ae14a4924c825b0ca
#
_entry.id   245a823995cc6a5ae14a4924c825b0ca
#
_cell.length_a   1.000
_cell.length_b   1.000
_cell.length_c   1.000
_cell.angle_alpha   90.00
_cell.angle_beta   90.00
_cell.angle_gamma   90.00
#
_symmetry.space_group_name_H-M   'P 1'
#
loop_
_entity.id
_entity.type
_entity.pdbx_description
1 polymer ?
#
loop_
_entity_poly.entity_id
_entity_poly.type
_entity_poly.pdbx_seq_one_letter_code
_entity_poly.pdbx_strand_id
1 'polypeptide(L)'
;MLRKIGYFVIMCAALFLLAPSAHAGPPFLSDDPEPVPYQRTENDFFTSATHTKDGTAGTVMGLDANYGVWPDVELTLIAPLAFNAPDGSNAFFGYGDTQFAIKYRFLDESDDGWWPQIAIYPTVSVPTGKASHGLGAGNTQEFFPVWVQKDFDPWQTFGGGGYWNNPGAGHQNYWFFGWVLQRKITEELALGGEIFHQTASLEGEKDTGGFNLGGTYDLDENYHILFTAGRGIQNTSDTNTFSYYLALQLTY
;
A
#
# COMPACT_ATOMS: atom_id res chain seq x y z
N MET A 1 35.07 -20.50 -44.33
CA MET A 1 33.88 -21.01 -43.64
C MET A 1 33.86 -20.64 -42.16
N LEU A 2 34.59 -19.60 -41.73
CA LEU A 2 34.80 -19.21 -40.31
C LEU A 2 34.27 -17.79 -39.99
N ARG A 3 33.47 -17.18 -40.86
CA ARG A 3 33.02 -15.79 -40.69
C ARG A 3 31.50 -15.63 -40.37
N LYS A 4 30.75 -16.74 -40.24
CA LYS A 4 29.31 -16.73 -39.97
C LYS A 4 28.92 -17.16 -38.54
N ILE A 5 29.90 -17.59 -37.70
CA ILE A 5 29.62 -18.01 -36.32
C ILE A 5 29.68 -16.83 -35.33
N GLY A 6 30.36 -15.73 -35.69
CA GLY A 6 30.52 -14.57 -34.81
C GLY A 6 29.28 -13.70 -34.58
N TYR A 7 28.31 -13.73 -35.49
CA TYR A 7 27.12 -12.89 -35.40
C TYR A 7 25.96 -13.50 -34.64
N PHE A 8 25.99 -14.84 -34.43
CA PHE A 8 24.92 -15.51 -33.67
C PHE A 8 25.14 -15.44 -32.14
N VAL A 9 26.37 -15.29 -31.70
CA VAL A 9 26.72 -15.18 -30.27
C VAL A 9 26.50 -13.76 -29.74
N ILE A 10 26.62 -12.72 -30.61
CA ILE A 10 26.36 -11.31 -30.21
C ILE A 10 24.87 -10.98 -30.15
N MET A 11 24.01 -11.71 -30.91
CA MET A 11 22.57 -11.50 -30.91
C MET A 11 21.86 -12.18 -29.72
N CYS A 12 22.50 -13.15 -29.05
CA CYS A 12 21.95 -13.75 -27.82
C CYS A 12 22.35 -12.99 -26.54
N ALA A 13 23.35 -12.10 -26.60
CA ALA A 13 23.79 -11.32 -25.44
C ALA A 13 23.01 -9.99 -25.26
N ALA A 14 22.17 -9.60 -26.22
CA ALA A 14 21.41 -8.35 -26.18
C ALA A 14 19.94 -8.52 -25.73
N LEU A 15 19.52 -9.72 -25.32
CA LEU A 15 18.15 -10.01 -24.89
C LEU A 15 18.00 -10.15 -23.35
N PHE A 16 19.01 -9.75 -22.58
CA PHE A 16 19.00 -9.88 -21.11
C PHE A 16 18.95 -8.54 -20.37
N LEU A 17 18.54 -7.44 -21.01
CA LEU A 17 18.51 -6.12 -20.36
C LEU A 17 17.14 -5.42 -20.46
N LEU A 18 16.06 -6.13 -20.31
CA LEU A 18 14.75 -5.56 -19.97
C LEU A 18 14.04 -6.56 -19.05
N ALA A 19 14.59 -6.79 -17.86
CA ALA A 19 13.76 -7.21 -16.76
C ALA A 19 12.93 -5.96 -16.39
N PRO A 20 11.59 -5.98 -16.46
CA PRO A 20 10.81 -4.92 -15.84
C PRO A 20 11.22 -4.91 -14.37
N SER A 21 11.64 -3.74 -13.88
CA SER A 21 11.83 -3.54 -12.45
C SER A 21 10.51 -3.93 -11.80
N ALA A 22 10.50 -4.95 -10.95
CA ALA A 22 9.35 -5.22 -10.10
C ALA A 22 9.21 -3.97 -9.23
N HIS A 23 8.19 -3.17 -9.49
CA HIS A 23 7.88 -2.03 -8.64
C HIS A 23 7.24 -2.59 -7.38
N ALA A 24 7.89 -2.37 -6.27
CA ALA A 24 7.35 -2.57 -4.95
C ALA A 24 6.11 -1.68 -4.79
N GLY A 25 5.05 -2.21 -4.20
CA GLY A 25 3.85 -1.41 -3.88
C GLY A 25 4.19 -0.18 -3.03
N PRO A 26 3.39 0.87 -3.07
CA PRO A 26 3.74 2.12 -2.41
C PRO A 26 3.66 2.00 -0.89
N PRO A 27 4.60 2.61 -0.13
CA PRO A 27 4.57 2.63 1.33
C PRO A 27 3.56 3.64 1.90
N PHE A 28 2.66 4.16 1.08
CA PHE A 28 1.69 5.20 1.42
C PHE A 28 0.33 4.57 1.78
N LEU A 29 -0.62 5.40 2.23
CA LEU A 29 -2.01 4.96 2.44
C LEU A 29 -2.77 4.79 1.12
N SER A 30 -2.39 5.59 0.11
CA SER A 30 -2.85 5.42 -1.27
C SER A 30 -2.08 4.29 -1.91
N ASP A 31 -2.77 3.50 -2.70
CA ASP A 31 -2.19 2.43 -3.48
C ASP A 31 -2.03 2.86 -4.94
N ASP A 32 -1.24 2.11 -5.70
CA ASP A 32 -1.12 2.24 -7.13
C ASP A 32 -1.97 1.20 -7.88
N PRO A 33 -2.18 1.36 -9.18
CA PRO A 33 -2.92 0.41 -9.99
C PRO A 33 -2.09 -0.77 -10.51
N GLU A 34 -0.81 -0.90 -10.18
CA GLU A 34 0.06 -1.94 -10.71
C GLU A 34 -0.12 -3.26 -9.95
N PRO A 35 -0.63 -4.34 -10.58
CA PRO A 35 -0.66 -5.65 -9.97
C PRO A 35 0.73 -6.28 -10.02
N VAL A 36 1.02 -7.12 -9.04
CA VAL A 36 2.19 -8.03 -9.09
C VAL A 36 2.18 -8.81 -10.40
N PRO A 37 3.31 -8.90 -11.12
CA PRO A 37 3.38 -9.60 -12.40
C PRO A 37 2.94 -11.07 -12.30
N TYR A 38 2.33 -11.57 -13.37
CA TYR A 38 1.81 -12.94 -13.42
C TYR A 38 2.83 -14.00 -12.97
N GLN A 39 2.44 -14.89 -12.04
CA GLN A 39 3.25 -15.91 -11.40
C GLN A 39 4.41 -15.37 -10.54
N ARG A 40 4.39 -14.12 -10.15
CA ARG A 40 5.30 -13.53 -9.19
C ARG A 40 4.62 -13.33 -7.84
N THR A 41 5.42 -13.16 -6.82
CA THR A 41 4.96 -12.81 -5.47
C THR A 41 5.66 -11.56 -4.99
N GLU A 42 4.93 -10.76 -4.21
CA GLU A 42 5.43 -9.64 -3.45
C GLU A 42 4.94 -9.78 -2.01
N ASN A 43 5.85 -9.80 -1.05
CA ASN A 43 5.52 -10.05 0.34
C ASN A 43 6.15 -8.98 1.22
N ASP A 44 5.32 -8.20 1.93
CA ASP A 44 5.75 -7.18 2.85
C ASP A 44 5.67 -7.67 4.29
N PHE A 45 6.78 -7.64 4.99
CA PHE A 45 6.84 -7.77 6.44
C PHE A 45 6.89 -6.38 7.03
N PHE A 46 5.77 -5.91 7.58
CA PHE A 46 5.62 -4.52 7.94
C PHE A 46 5.31 -4.27 9.41
N THR A 47 5.62 -3.06 9.85
CA THR A 47 5.15 -2.47 11.11
C THR A 47 4.59 -1.08 10.84
N SER A 48 3.53 -0.70 11.54
CA SER A 48 2.90 0.60 11.41
C SER A 48 2.29 1.06 12.72
N ALA A 49 2.22 2.36 12.95
CA ALA A 49 1.47 2.90 14.07
C ALA A 49 0.95 4.31 13.78
N THR A 50 -0.14 4.63 14.47
CA THR A 50 -0.68 5.98 14.58
C THR A 50 -0.81 6.37 16.04
N HIS A 51 -0.26 7.52 16.39
CA HIS A 51 -0.36 8.15 17.71
C HIS A 51 -1.41 9.26 17.69
N THR A 52 -2.30 9.25 18.68
CA THR A 52 -3.31 10.27 18.92
C THR A 52 -3.20 10.78 20.36
N LYS A 53 -4.06 11.69 20.78
CA LYS A 53 -4.18 12.12 22.19
C LYS A 53 -4.63 11.00 23.12
N ASP A 54 -5.25 9.94 22.60
CA ASP A 54 -5.85 8.85 23.38
C ASP A 54 -4.94 7.62 23.47
N GLY A 55 -3.76 7.66 22.79
CA GLY A 55 -2.78 6.58 22.81
C GLY A 55 -2.18 6.25 21.44
N THR A 56 -1.61 5.06 21.34
CA THR A 56 -0.97 4.58 20.09
C THR A 56 -1.56 3.22 19.71
N ALA A 57 -1.96 3.08 18.46
CA ALA A 57 -2.43 1.81 17.91
C ALA A 57 -1.77 1.52 16.55
N GLY A 58 -1.71 0.24 16.18
CA GLY A 58 -1.11 -0.15 14.91
C GLY A 58 -0.81 -1.65 14.81
N THR A 59 0.15 -1.97 13.96
CA THR A 59 0.64 -3.32 13.68
C THR A 59 2.08 -3.44 14.16
N VAL A 60 2.35 -4.39 15.07
CA VAL A 60 3.72 -4.69 15.52
C VAL A 60 4.48 -5.42 14.42
N MET A 61 3.82 -6.40 13.78
CA MET A 61 4.31 -7.16 12.64
C MET A 61 3.13 -7.60 11.79
N GLY A 62 3.11 -7.24 10.53
CA GLY A 62 2.13 -7.70 9.55
C GLY A 62 2.81 -8.44 8.42
N LEU A 63 2.06 -9.31 7.78
CA LEU A 63 2.36 -9.87 6.49
C LEU A 63 1.33 -9.33 5.51
N ASP A 64 1.80 -8.73 4.43
CA ASP A 64 1.01 -8.42 3.25
C ASP A 64 1.57 -9.28 2.11
N ALA A 65 0.79 -10.26 1.68
CA ALA A 65 1.21 -11.25 0.69
C ALA A 65 0.40 -11.09 -0.59
N ASN A 66 1.10 -10.77 -1.66
CA ASN A 66 0.54 -10.48 -2.97
C ASN A 66 1.03 -11.50 -4.00
N TYR A 67 0.13 -11.97 -4.86
CA TYR A 67 0.39 -12.94 -5.90
C TYR A 67 -0.28 -12.57 -7.21
N GLY A 68 0.51 -12.44 -8.28
CA GLY A 68 0.02 -12.26 -9.63
C GLY A 68 -0.61 -13.54 -10.18
N VAL A 69 -1.92 -13.70 -10.00
CA VAL A 69 -2.66 -14.93 -10.34
C VAL A 69 -3.00 -15.00 -11.83
N TRP A 70 -3.10 -13.85 -12.49
CA TRP A 70 -3.38 -13.71 -13.92
C TRP A 70 -2.73 -12.41 -14.44
N PRO A 71 -2.47 -12.24 -15.75
CA PRO A 71 -2.11 -10.93 -16.27
C PRO A 71 -3.10 -9.87 -15.77
N ASP A 72 -2.59 -8.77 -15.24
CA ASP A 72 -3.36 -7.65 -14.67
C ASP A 72 -4.25 -7.97 -13.47
N VAL A 73 -4.09 -9.16 -12.85
CA VAL A 73 -4.86 -9.57 -11.66
C VAL A 73 -3.94 -10.06 -10.54
N GLU A 74 -4.07 -9.45 -9.39
CA GLU A 74 -3.37 -9.80 -8.15
C GLU A 74 -4.36 -10.24 -7.08
N LEU A 75 -3.96 -11.22 -6.29
CA LEU A 75 -4.63 -11.61 -5.05
C LEU A 75 -3.78 -11.18 -3.87
N THR A 76 -4.40 -10.57 -2.87
CA THR A 76 -3.77 -10.09 -1.65
C THR A 76 -4.34 -10.73 -0.41
N LEU A 77 -3.45 -11.05 0.54
CA LEU A 77 -3.77 -11.44 1.91
C LEU A 77 -2.97 -10.59 2.89
N ILE A 78 -3.66 -9.82 3.75
CA ILE A 78 -3.02 -9.07 4.84
C ILE A 78 -3.37 -9.71 6.18
N ALA A 79 -2.34 -10.08 6.95
CA ALA A 79 -2.46 -10.72 8.26
C ALA A 79 -1.65 -9.95 9.33
N PRO A 80 -2.25 -9.02 10.09
CA PRO A 80 -1.53 -8.20 11.06
C PRO A 80 -1.52 -8.82 12.47
N LEU A 81 -0.40 -8.68 13.17
CA LEU A 81 -0.35 -8.71 14.63
C LEU A 81 -0.50 -7.28 15.16
N ALA A 82 -1.69 -6.96 15.60
CA ALA A 82 -2.06 -5.62 16.02
C ALA A 82 -1.71 -5.34 17.49
N PHE A 83 -1.58 -4.07 17.80
CA PHE A 83 -1.54 -3.59 19.19
C PHE A 83 -2.40 -2.34 19.36
N ASN A 84 -2.87 -2.16 20.60
CA ASN A 84 -3.55 -0.94 21.02
C ASN A 84 -3.06 -0.59 22.42
N ALA A 85 -2.43 0.57 22.58
CA ALA A 85 -1.84 1.08 23.80
C ALA A 85 -2.51 2.41 24.19
N PRO A 86 -3.72 2.38 24.81
CA PRO A 86 -4.40 3.59 25.24
C PRO A 86 -3.63 4.27 26.37
N ASP A 87 -3.62 5.59 26.41
CA ASP A 87 -2.98 6.36 27.47
C ASP A 87 -3.65 6.05 28.83
N GLY A 88 -2.81 5.80 29.84
CA GLY A 88 -3.25 5.50 31.20
C GLY A 88 -3.85 4.10 31.40
N SER A 89 -3.76 3.22 30.43
CA SER A 89 -4.26 1.83 30.48
C SER A 89 -3.20 0.83 30.04
N ASN A 90 -3.48 -0.47 30.23
CA ASN A 90 -2.61 -1.53 29.74
C ASN A 90 -2.72 -1.64 28.21
N ALA A 91 -1.59 -1.89 27.56
CA ALA A 91 -1.57 -2.20 26.13
C ALA A 91 -2.12 -3.62 25.87
N PHE A 92 -2.81 -3.76 24.73
CA PHE A 92 -3.31 -5.02 24.20
C PHE A 92 -2.53 -5.41 22.95
N PHE A 93 -2.29 -6.71 22.81
CA PHE A 93 -1.62 -7.30 21.64
C PHE A 93 -2.39 -8.53 21.19
N GLY A 94 -2.42 -8.80 19.90
CA GLY A 94 -3.06 -9.98 19.34
C GLY A 94 -3.24 -9.87 17.82
N TYR A 95 -3.95 -10.83 17.26
CA TYR A 95 -4.32 -10.75 15.85
C TYR A 95 -5.22 -9.53 15.61
N GLY A 96 -4.95 -8.83 14.51
CA GLY A 96 -5.83 -7.82 13.95
C GLY A 96 -6.84 -8.43 12.97
N ASP A 97 -7.58 -7.58 12.27
CA ASP A 97 -8.49 -8.03 11.23
C ASP A 97 -7.71 -8.44 9.98
N THR A 98 -7.97 -9.65 9.49
CA THR A 98 -7.36 -10.18 8.28
C THR A 98 -8.08 -9.62 7.05
N GLN A 99 -7.32 -9.21 6.03
CA GLN A 99 -7.90 -8.68 4.80
C GLN A 99 -7.59 -9.58 3.60
N PHE A 100 -8.55 -9.65 2.69
CA PHE A 100 -8.43 -10.29 1.40
C PHE A 100 -8.80 -9.27 0.33
N ALA A 101 -8.01 -9.18 -0.73
CA ALA A 101 -8.28 -8.26 -1.81
C ALA A 101 -7.97 -8.86 -3.19
N ILE A 102 -8.52 -8.22 -4.21
CA ILE A 102 -8.25 -8.52 -5.62
C ILE A 102 -7.98 -7.20 -6.32
N LYS A 103 -6.75 -7.00 -6.79
CA LYS A 103 -6.41 -5.87 -7.65
C LYS A 103 -6.61 -6.28 -9.11
N TYR A 104 -7.34 -5.47 -9.87
CA TYR A 104 -7.52 -5.66 -11.29
C TYR A 104 -7.27 -4.37 -12.04
N ARG A 105 -6.17 -4.34 -12.78
CA ARG A 105 -5.84 -3.26 -13.70
C ARG A 105 -6.59 -3.47 -15.02
N PHE A 106 -7.54 -2.62 -15.30
CA PHE A 106 -8.37 -2.71 -16.50
C PHE A 106 -7.99 -1.69 -17.57
N LEU A 107 -7.07 -0.77 -17.24
CA LEU A 107 -6.51 0.18 -18.19
C LEU A 107 -5.01 0.34 -17.93
N ASP A 108 -4.20 0.02 -18.94
CA ASP A 108 -2.77 0.26 -18.94
C ASP A 108 -2.45 1.69 -19.37
N GLU A 109 -1.28 2.17 -18.95
CA GLU A 109 -0.76 3.42 -19.48
C GLU A 109 -0.49 3.31 -20.98
N SER A 110 -0.90 4.33 -21.72
CA SER A 110 -0.69 4.34 -23.18
C SER A 110 0.75 4.73 -23.53
N ASP A 111 1.30 4.10 -24.58
CA ASP A 111 2.65 4.38 -25.11
C ASP A 111 2.84 5.85 -25.52
N ASP A 112 1.77 6.54 -25.90
CA ASP A 112 1.78 7.97 -26.25
C ASP A 112 1.62 8.90 -25.03
N GLY A 113 1.50 8.31 -23.83
CA GLY A 113 1.42 9.02 -22.56
C GLY A 113 0.09 9.76 -22.30
N TRP A 114 -0.98 9.50 -23.06
CA TRP A 114 -2.25 10.19 -22.83
C TRP A 114 -3.10 9.55 -21.73
N TRP A 115 -3.18 8.22 -21.69
CA TRP A 115 -4.02 7.51 -20.73
C TRP A 115 -3.20 7.06 -19.52
N PRO A 116 -3.70 7.27 -18.29
CA PRO A 116 -3.07 6.72 -17.09
C PRO A 116 -3.36 5.23 -16.97
N GLN A 117 -2.65 4.54 -16.07
CA GLN A 117 -3.06 3.24 -15.55
C GLN A 117 -4.24 3.40 -14.61
N ILE A 118 -5.20 2.44 -14.64
CA ILE A 118 -6.33 2.44 -13.71
C ILE A 118 -6.65 1.02 -13.28
N ALA A 119 -6.79 0.83 -11.95
CA ALA A 119 -7.22 -0.42 -11.34
C ALA A 119 -8.34 -0.22 -10.33
N ILE A 120 -9.12 -1.28 -10.10
CA ILE A 120 -9.94 -1.45 -8.92
C ILE A 120 -9.25 -2.41 -7.95
N TYR A 121 -9.49 -2.22 -6.65
CA TYR A 121 -8.86 -3.05 -5.61
C TYR A 121 -9.84 -3.37 -4.47
N PRO A 122 -11.01 -4.02 -4.78
CA PRO A 122 -11.96 -4.40 -3.74
C PRO A 122 -11.30 -5.25 -2.66
N THR A 123 -11.50 -4.83 -1.42
CA THR A 123 -10.93 -5.46 -0.22
C THR A 123 -12.03 -5.83 0.75
N VAL A 124 -11.93 -7.00 1.36
CA VAL A 124 -12.79 -7.47 2.46
C VAL A 124 -11.93 -7.66 3.69
N SER A 125 -12.27 -6.96 4.78
CA SER A 125 -11.67 -7.12 6.10
C SER A 125 -12.58 -7.99 6.97
N VAL A 126 -12.08 -9.13 7.43
CA VAL A 126 -12.82 -10.06 8.29
C VAL A 126 -12.45 -9.88 9.76
N PRO A 127 -13.42 -9.92 10.70
CA PRO A 127 -13.21 -9.57 12.11
C PRO A 127 -12.48 -10.68 12.89
N THR A 128 -11.21 -10.92 12.56
CA THR A 128 -10.33 -11.86 13.28
C THR A 128 -9.70 -11.23 14.51
N GLY A 129 -9.66 -9.91 14.56
CA GLY A 129 -9.17 -9.14 15.69
C GLY A 129 -10.17 -9.06 16.84
N LYS A 130 -9.67 -8.84 18.07
CA LYS A 130 -10.53 -8.70 19.24
C LYS A 130 -11.00 -7.25 19.39
N ALA A 131 -12.20 -6.93 18.90
CA ALA A 131 -12.77 -5.59 18.93
C ALA A 131 -12.81 -4.94 20.31
N SER A 132 -13.13 -5.73 21.39
CA SER A 132 -13.14 -5.22 22.76
C SER A 132 -11.78 -4.77 23.30
N HIS A 133 -10.69 -5.06 22.59
CA HIS A 133 -9.34 -4.62 22.87
C HIS A 133 -8.85 -3.56 21.86
N GLY A 134 -9.71 -3.15 20.92
CA GLY A 134 -9.33 -2.23 19.82
C GLY A 134 -8.34 -2.84 18.82
N LEU A 135 -8.37 -4.18 18.62
CA LEU A 135 -7.49 -4.89 17.71
C LEU A 135 -8.18 -5.22 16.37
N GLY A 136 -9.44 -4.84 16.21
CA GLY A 136 -10.23 -5.03 15.01
C GLY A 136 -11.58 -4.35 15.12
N ALA A 137 -12.31 -4.27 14.00
CA ALA A 137 -13.59 -3.58 13.90
C ALA A 137 -14.75 -4.38 14.53
N GLY A 138 -14.60 -5.70 14.66
CA GLY A 138 -15.65 -6.58 15.18
C GLY A 138 -16.75 -6.92 14.19
N ASN A 139 -16.70 -6.36 12.99
CA ASN A 139 -17.62 -6.61 11.88
C ASN A 139 -16.82 -6.73 10.58
N THR A 140 -17.38 -7.45 9.61
CA THR A 140 -16.80 -7.46 8.26
C THR A 140 -16.95 -6.09 7.64
N GLN A 141 -15.85 -5.56 7.08
CA GLN A 141 -15.81 -4.30 6.35
C GLN A 141 -15.44 -4.58 4.90
N GLU A 142 -15.87 -3.70 4.00
CA GLU A 142 -15.60 -3.82 2.57
C GLU A 142 -15.14 -2.47 2.03
N PHE A 143 -14.07 -2.47 1.24
CA PHE A 143 -13.53 -1.28 0.59
C PHE A 143 -13.58 -1.41 -0.92
N PHE A 144 -14.04 -0.37 -1.60
CA PHE A 144 -14.18 -0.32 -3.05
C PHE A 144 -13.43 0.87 -3.63
N PRO A 145 -12.10 0.80 -3.75
CA PRO A 145 -11.30 1.88 -4.32
C PRO A 145 -11.16 1.78 -5.84
N VAL A 146 -10.81 2.93 -6.42
CA VAL A 146 -10.23 3.05 -7.76
C VAL A 146 -8.90 3.77 -7.62
N TRP A 147 -7.85 3.18 -8.18
CA TRP A 147 -6.49 3.71 -8.18
C TRP A 147 -6.08 4.12 -9.59
N VAL A 148 -5.35 5.20 -9.69
CA VAL A 148 -4.90 5.80 -10.95
C VAL A 148 -3.43 6.16 -10.82
N GLN A 149 -2.63 5.88 -11.84
CA GLN A 149 -1.21 6.22 -11.89
C GLN A 149 -0.82 6.81 -13.23
N LYS A 150 0.13 7.71 -13.18
CA LYS A 150 0.78 8.28 -14.37
C LYS A 150 2.28 8.41 -14.13
N ASP A 151 3.05 7.86 -15.07
CA ASP A 151 4.50 7.91 -15.06
C ASP A 151 5.03 8.96 -16.03
N PHE A 152 6.02 9.70 -15.59
CA PHE A 152 6.75 10.70 -16.38
C PHE A 152 8.15 10.89 -15.82
N ASP A 153 9.02 9.94 -16.18
CA ASP A 153 10.40 9.84 -15.66
C ASP A 153 11.10 11.20 -15.52
N PRO A 154 11.71 11.50 -14.36
CA PRO A 154 11.92 10.63 -13.19
C PRO A 154 10.79 10.72 -12.13
N TRP A 155 9.62 11.20 -12.48
CA TRP A 155 8.48 11.37 -11.60
C TRP A 155 7.41 10.31 -11.84
N GLN A 156 6.72 9.94 -10.78
CA GLN A 156 5.51 9.13 -10.80
C GLN A 156 4.46 9.80 -9.91
N THR A 157 3.21 9.78 -10.34
CA THR A 157 2.09 10.23 -9.51
C THR A 157 0.99 9.21 -9.53
N PHE A 158 0.46 8.89 -8.37
CA PHE A 158 -0.63 7.93 -8.23
C PHE A 158 -1.54 8.30 -7.07
N GLY A 159 -2.72 7.72 -7.05
CA GLY A 159 -3.67 7.93 -5.99
C GLY A 159 -5.08 7.60 -6.44
N GLY A 160 -6.04 8.02 -5.64
CA GLY A 160 -7.44 7.73 -5.86
C GLY A 160 -8.20 7.68 -4.57
N GLY A 161 -9.07 6.69 -4.43
CA GLY A 161 -9.83 6.51 -3.21
C GLY A 161 -11.06 5.64 -3.42
N GLY A 162 -11.82 5.48 -2.35
CA GLY A 162 -12.97 4.61 -2.38
C GLY A 162 -13.87 4.74 -1.16
N TYR A 163 -14.89 3.94 -1.19
CA TYR A 163 -15.92 3.87 -0.17
C TYR A 163 -15.75 2.64 0.70
N TRP A 164 -15.72 2.83 2.00
CA TRP A 164 -15.77 1.79 3.00
C TRP A 164 -17.21 1.54 3.45
N ASN A 165 -17.71 0.33 3.22
CA ASN A 165 -18.88 -0.20 3.91
C ASN A 165 -18.42 -0.69 5.29
N ASN A 166 -18.86 -0.02 6.35
CA ASN A 166 -18.41 -0.24 7.73
C ASN A 166 -19.64 -0.44 8.64
N PRO A 167 -20.29 -1.62 8.59
CA PRO A 167 -21.50 -1.89 9.35
C PRO A 167 -21.19 -2.08 10.84
N GLY A 168 -22.18 -1.83 11.68
CA GLY A 168 -22.11 -2.07 13.13
C GLY A 168 -22.67 -0.94 13.96
N ALA A 169 -22.98 -1.22 15.20
CA ALA A 169 -23.49 -0.20 16.13
C ALA A 169 -22.36 0.80 16.45
N GLY A 170 -22.62 2.09 16.26
CA GLY A 170 -21.64 3.15 16.44
C GLY A 170 -20.64 3.30 15.28
N HIS A 171 -20.71 2.44 14.27
CA HIS A 171 -19.92 2.54 13.05
C HIS A 171 -20.67 3.36 12.01
N GLN A 172 -19.93 3.99 11.11
CA GLN A 172 -20.48 4.61 9.91
C GLN A 172 -19.61 4.36 8.70
N ASN A 173 -20.25 4.29 7.55
CA ASN A 173 -19.56 4.18 6.28
C ASN A 173 -18.76 5.44 6.03
N TYR A 174 -17.58 5.30 5.40
CA TYR A 174 -16.67 6.42 5.21
C TYR A 174 -15.97 6.38 3.86
N TRP A 175 -15.41 7.51 3.48
CA TRP A 175 -14.62 7.67 2.28
C TRP A 175 -13.16 7.86 2.63
N PHE A 176 -12.30 7.29 1.80
CA PHE A 176 -10.87 7.56 1.79
C PHE A 176 -10.46 8.11 0.43
N PHE A 177 -9.60 9.12 0.43
CA PHE A 177 -8.94 9.66 -0.76
C PHE A 177 -7.50 10.00 -0.41
N GLY A 178 -6.59 9.72 -1.35
CA GLY A 178 -5.20 10.10 -1.20
C GLY A 178 -4.52 10.25 -2.55
N TRP A 179 -3.44 11.00 -2.56
CA TRP A 179 -2.67 11.26 -3.77
C TRP A 179 -1.20 11.42 -3.46
N VAL A 180 -0.36 10.72 -4.20
CA VAL A 180 1.09 10.66 -4.06
C VAL A 180 1.75 11.30 -5.26
N LEU A 181 2.82 12.02 -5.00
CA LEU A 181 3.83 12.40 -5.98
C LEU A 181 5.18 11.91 -5.48
N GLN A 182 5.84 11.08 -6.26
CA GLN A 182 7.18 10.58 -5.94
C GLN A 182 8.16 10.80 -7.09
N ARG A 183 9.44 10.74 -6.75
CA ARG A 183 10.54 10.93 -7.68
C ARG A 183 11.63 9.89 -7.45
N LYS A 184 12.10 9.30 -8.52
CA LYS A 184 13.33 8.51 -8.54
C LYS A 184 14.54 9.45 -8.33
N ILE A 185 15.22 9.30 -7.20
CA ILE A 185 16.37 10.13 -6.79
C ILE A 185 17.67 9.50 -7.26
N THR A 186 17.82 8.18 -7.09
CA THR A 186 18.89 7.34 -7.65
C THR A 186 18.27 6.11 -8.30
N GLU A 187 19.08 5.18 -8.77
CA GLU A 187 18.57 3.90 -9.29
C GLU A 187 17.90 3.08 -8.20
N GLU A 188 18.34 3.22 -6.94
CA GLU A 188 17.89 2.46 -5.80
C GLU A 188 16.91 3.22 -4.89
N LEU A 189 16.77 4.54 -5.03
CA LEU A 189 15.99 5.36 -4.10
C LEU A 189 14.91 6.16 -4.81
N ALA A 190 13.66 5.92 -4.46
CA ALA A 190 12.53 6.78 -4.76
C ALA A 190 12.02 7.46 -3.49
N LEU A 191 11.76 8.75 -3.54
CA LEU A 191 11.17 9.53 -2.45
C LEU A 191 9.94 10.27 -2.91
N GLY A 192 8.95 10.34 -2.04
CA GLY A 192 7.66 10.97 -2.34
C GLY A 192 6.96 11.55 -1.13
N GLY A 193 5.82 12.14 -1.43
CA GLY A 193 4.89 12.65 -0.43
C GLY A 193 3.45 12.39 -0.85
N GLU A 194 2.64 12.08 0.14
CA GLU A 194 1.20 11.86 0.03
C GLU A 194 0.44 12.95 0.74
N ILE A 195 -0.70 13.34 0.20
CA ILE A 195 -1.77 14.01 0.92
C ILE A 195 -2.98 13.09 0.95
N PHE A 196 -3.65 12.99 2.09
CA PHE A 196 -4.82 12.12 2.22
C PHE A 196 -5.94 12.77 3.03
N HIS A 197 -7.16 12.25 2.83
CA HIS A 197 -8.34 12.59 3.60
C HIS A 197 -9.20 11.34 3.80
N GLN A 198 -9.73 11.19 5.00
CA GLN A 198 -10.71 10.18 5.35
C GLN A 198 -11.82 10.79 6.18
N THR A 199 -13.07 10.53 5.81
CA THR A 199 -14.20 10.90 6.64
C THR A 199 -14.29 10.00 7.88
N ALA A 200 -14.99 10.44 8.91
CA ALA A 200 -15.11 9.70 10.16
C ALA A 200 -15.67 8.29 9.94
N SER A 201 -15.11 7.31 10.63
CA SER A 201 -15.50 5.88 10.56
C SER A 201 -16.39 5.43 11.70
N LEU A 202 -16.46 6.21 12.78
CA LEU A 202 -17.35 5.97 13.93
C LEU A 202 -18.24 7.19 14.19
N GLU A 203 -19.40 6.95 14.78
CA GLU A 203 -20.31 8.01 15.19
C GLU A 203 -19.66 8.93 16.23
N GLY A 204 -19.66 10.23 15.96
CA GLY A 204 -19.07 11.24 16.85
C GLY A 204 -17.55 11.43 16.70
N GLU A 205 -16.88 10.64 15.88
CA GLU A 205 -15.50 10.91 15.49
C GLU A 205 -15.41 12.09 14.50
N LYS A 206 -14.19 12.52 14.27
CA LYS A 206 -13.87 13.59 13.34
C LYS A 206 -13.18 13.02 12.10
N ASP A 207 -13.40 13.69 10.97
CA ASP A 207 -12.65 13.45 9.77
C ASP A 207 -11.14 13.63 10.02
N THR A 208 -10.33 12.86 9.36
CA THR A 208 -8.87 13.01 9.33
C THR A 208 -8.41 13.46 7.95
N GLY A 209 -7.39 14.28 7.93
CA GLY A 209 -6.64 14.62 6.73
C GLY A 209 -5.21 14.93 7.14
N GLY A 210 -4.26 14.53 6.30
CA GLY A 210 -2.86 14.61 6.66
C GLY A 210 -1.94 14.49 5.46
N PHE A 211 -0.66 14.32 5.77
CA PHE A 211 0.36 14.02 4.80
C PHE A 211 1.33 12.96 5.32
N ASN A 212 1.93 12.21 4.42
CA ASN A 212 3.03 11.29 4.64
C ASN A 212 4.21 11.67 3.75
N LEU A 213 5.42 11.47 4.25
CA LEU A 213 6.66 11.58 3.49
C LEU A 213 7.41 10.26 3.62
N GLY A 214 7.95 9.75 2.53
CA GLY A 214 8.63 8.48 2.54
C GLY A 214 9.06 8.03 1.15
N GLY A 215 9.23 6.73 0.98
CA GLY A 215 9.66 6.17 -0.29
C GLY A 215 10.09 4.72 -0.18
N THR A 216 10.78 4.28 -1.23
CA THR A 216 11.31 2.93 -1.37
C THR A 216 12.82 3.00 -1.56
N TYR A 217 13.53 2.08 -0.92
CA TYR A 217 14.96 1.86 -1.12
C TYR A 217 15.22 0.41 -1.50
N ASP A 218 15.69 0.20 -2.72
CA ASP A 218 16.03 -1.11 -3.26
C ASP A 218 17.39 -1.55 -2.73
N LEU A 219 17.43 -2.64 -1.96
CA LEU A 219 18.68 -3.25 -1.49
C LEU A 219 19.32 -4.08 -2.60
N ASP A 220 18.51 -4.79 -3.37
CA ASP A 220 18.82 -5.52 -4.58
C ASP A 220 17.54 -5.76 -5.40
N GLU A 221 17.58 -6.67 -6.38
CA GLU A 221 16.45 -6.99 -7.27
C GLU A 221 15.25 -7.65 -6.56
N ASN A 222 15.45 -8.16 -5.33
CA ASN A 222 14.43 -8.94 -4.61
C ASN A 222 14.08 -8.37 -3.23
N TYR A 223 14.88 -7.46 -2.70
CA TYR A 223 14.70 -6.92 -1.35
C TYR A 223 14.58 -5.40 -1.38
N HIS A 224 13.48 -4.90 -0.83
CA HIS A 224 13.18 -3.47 -0.81
C HIS A 224 12.80 -3.04 0.60
N ILE A 225 13.16 -1.83 0.97
CA ILE A 225 12.72 -1.20 2.21
C ILE A 225 11.70 -0.12 1.85
N LEU A 226 10.49 -0.29 2.37
CA LEU A 226 9.40 0.67 2.23
C LEU A 226 9.26 1.47 3.52
N PHE A 227 9.18 2.78 3.45
CA PHE A 227 9.07 3.61 4.65
C PHE A 227 8.28 4.88 4.42
N THR A 228 7.41 5.21 5.38
CA THR A 228 6.78 6.54 5.47
C THR A 228 6.70 6.99 6.92
N ALA A 229 6.64 8.30 7.09
CA ALA A 229 6.22 8.95 8.32
C ALA A 229 5.38 10.19 8.00
N GLY A 230 4.39 10.47 8.84
CA GLY A 230 3.48 11.55 8.59
C GLY A 230 2.71 12.01 9.81
N ARG A 231 1.78 12.92 9.55
CA ARG A 231 0.87 13.45 10.57
C ARG A 231 -0.40 14.03 9.96
N GLY A 232 -1.41 14.17 10.78
CA GLY A 232 -2.61 14.92 10.45
C GLY A 232 -2.36 16.43 10.33
N ILE A 233 -3.13 17.08 9.49
CA ILE A 233 -3.27 18.53 9.39
C ILE A 233 -4.69 18.97 9.80
N GLN A 234 -5.64 18.03 9.78
CA GLN A 234 -7.02 18.22 10.21
C GLN A 234 -7.29 17.37 11.46
N ASN A 235 -7.85 17.95 12.52
CA ASN A 235 -8.18 17.28 13.78
C ASN A 235 -6.99 16.47 14.37
N THR A 236 -5.78 16.96 14.20
CA THR A 236 -4.51 16.26 14.41
C THR A 236 -4.41 15.52 15.74
N SER A 237 -4.82 16.15 16.86
CA SER A 237 -4.74 15.53 18.19
C SER A 237 -5.66 14.32 18.32
N ASP A 238 -6.84 14.38 17.68
CA ASP A 238 -7.84 13.32 17.77
C ASP A 238 -7.57 12.16 16.80
N THR A 239 -6.93 12.45 15.67
CA THR A 239 -6.88 11.49 14.56
C THR A 239 -5.47 10.98 14.21
N ASN A 240 -4.46 11.87 14.16
CA ASN A 240 -3.09 11.50 13.79
C ASN A 240 -2.11 12.60 14.20
N THR A 241 -1.53 12.49 15.38
CA THR A 241 -0.45 13.36 15.81
C THR A 241 0.86 13.00 15.13
N PHE A 242 1.09 11.69 14.95
CA PHE A 242 2.22 11.11 14.24
C PHE A 242 1.84 9.69 13.77
N SER A 243 2.29 9.33 12.58
CA SER A 243 2.16 7.97 12.06
C SER A 243 3.41 7.54 11.31
N TYR A 244 3.63 6.23 11.24
CA TYR A 244 4.69 5.66 10.41
C TYR A 244 4.27 4.32 9.82
N TYR A 245 4.94 3.94 8.76
CA TYR A 245 4.97 2.61 8.15
C TYR A 245 6.42 2.26 7.79
N LEU A 246 6.82 1.03 8.05
CA LEU A 246 8.11 0.48 7.67
C LEU A 246 7.92 -0.98 7.27
N ALA A 247 8.43 -1.37 6.12
CA ALA A 247 8.39 -2.75 5.65
C ALA A 247 9.72 -3.21 5.05
N LEU A 248 9.97 -4.51 5.16
CA LEU A 248 10.87 -5.25 4.29
C LEU A 248 10.01 -6.00 3.28
N GLN A 249 10.15 -5.66 2.00
CA GLN A 249 9.45 -6.30 0.91
C GLN A 249 10.36 -7.28 0.19
N LEU A 250 9.80 -8.42 -0.19
CA LEU A 250 10.44 -9.50 -0.93
C LEU A 250 9.66 -9.76 -2.21
N THR A 251 10.35 -9.66 -3.36
CA THR A 251 9.78 -9.90 -4.70
C THR A 251 10.42 -11.11 -5.36
N TYR A 252 9.61 -12.09 -5.83
CA TYR A 252 10.06 -13.32 -6.48
C TYR A 252 9.19 -13.73 -7.67
#